data_5f5d86402e2016b05c204997f0447619
#
_entry.id   5f5d86402e2016b05c204997f0447619
#
_cell.length_a   1.000
_cell.length_b   1.000
_cell.length_c   1.000
_cell.angle_alpha   90.00
_cell.angle_beta   90.00
_cell.angle_gamma   90.00
#
_symmetry.space_group_name_H-M   'P 1'
#
loop_
_entity.id
_entity.type
_entity.pdbx_description
1 polymer ?
#
loop_
_entity_poly.entity_id
_entity_poly.type
_entity_poly.pdbx_seq_one_letter_code
_entity_poly.pdbx_strand_id
1 'polypeptide(L)'
;MQKRIYGIETEYGIIFTPDGRKTLPVEKAIRFLFEKLITTEHFLNVFLENGARFYQDTGCHPEYATPECSSPRQVAIYDQAGERILEDLQAYAEEKIREERIPGKLSIFKNNTDFVGNSYGCHENYLVDRDVDFYYLAEQLIPFLVTRQIYTGAGKVFQTQDGVHYCVSQRAQHIYQKISGTTTNDRSIINTRDEPHADREKYRRLHVIVGDSNMSEYTNFLKVATCSIVLQMIEDNFINKDFTLRNPVKAIKDITYDVTCKRKVRLDNGREYSPIEIQREYCEMAQKYIEQYPVDDEHKDAVHKWQYVLDCLADDPRKLNREVDWVIKRHMIESYIEKTGCAWNDPKIFMMDLQYHDIQRKRSLYHLLERSGAVEREFTDDDVELAKATPPPDTRARMRGEFIKLARENSIQYDLDWSNIRLGNLLNVRVICNNPFENDIEKVAELVRTIQKTNLRKTSLSKLVIQS
;
A
#
# COMPACT_ATOMS: atom_id res chain seq x y z
N MET A 1 -13.88 -15.93 7.01
CA MET A 1 -12.59 -16.66 6.73
C MET A 1 -11.68 -16.52 7.94
N GLN A 2 -11.18 -17.64 8.52
CA GLN A 2 -10.34 -17.59 9.74
C GLN A 2 -8.90 -17.07 9.48
N LYS A 3 -8.37 -17.25 8.27
CA LYS A 3 -7.06 -16.75 7.84
C LYS A 3 -7.21 -15.95 6.56
N ARG A 4 -6.61 -14.79 6.50
CA ARG A 4 -6.67 -13.90 5.34
C ARG A 4 -5.27 -13.51 4.88
N ILE A 5 -5.10 -13.32 3.58
CA ILE A 5 -3.92 -12.68 3.01
C ILE A 5 -4.24 -11.22 2.75
N TYR A 6 -3.26 -10.39 3.04
CA TYR A 6 -3.27 -8.94 2.85
C TYR A 6 -2.14 -8.53 1.92
N GLY A 7 -2.37 -7.47 1.16
CA GLY A 7 -1.35 -6.81 0.36
C GLY A 7 -1.67 -5.33 0.17
N ILE A 8 -0.64 -4.51 0.06
CA ILE A 8 -0.73 -3.11 -0.32
C ILE A 8 0.12 -2.89 -1.57
N GLU A 9 -0.43 -2.18 -2.55
CA GLU A 9 0.26 -1.68 -3.73
C GLU A 9 0.39 -0.17 -3.60
N THR A 10 1.61 0.35 -3.47
CA THR A 10 1.87 1.79 -3.31
C THR A 10 2.62 2.30 -4.52
N GLU A 11 2.00 3.20 -5.27
CA GLU A 11 2.64 3.99 -6.32
C GLU A 11 3.27 5.24 -5.70
N TYR A 12 4.48 5.59 -6.18
CA TYR A 12 5.23 6.75 -5.67
C TYR A 12 5.33 7.84 -6.72
N GLY A 13 5.21 9.10 -6.28
CA GLY A 13 5.56 10.25 -7.09
C GLY A 13 7.07 10.40 -7.22
N ILE A 14 7.57 10.75 -8.40
CA ILE A 14 9.00 10.96 -8.64
C ILE A 14 9.23 12.29 -9.35
N ILE A 15 10.19 13.09 -8.87
CA ILE A 15 10.54 14.40 -9.43
C ILE A 15 12.06 14.55 -9.47
N PHE A 16 12.58 14.96 -10.61
CA PHE A 16 13.96 15.46 -10.70
C PHE A 16 13.97 16.98 -10.76
N THR A 17 14.63 17.63 -9.81
CA THR A 17 14.83 19.08 -9.77
C THR A 17 16.24 19.40 -10.23
N PRO A 18 16.44 19.98 -11.43
CA PRO A 18 17.76 20.29 -11.96
C PRO A 18 18.41 21.51 -11.27
N ASP A 19 19.72 21.43 -11.03
CA ASP A 19 20.56 22.57 -10.62
C ASP A 19 21.22 23.17 -11.89
N GLY A 20 20.44 23.79 -12.77
CA GLY A 20 20.93 24.38 -14.01
C GLY A 20 20.09 24.01 -15.24
N ARG A 21 20.73 24.03 -16.44
CA ARG A 21 20.03 23.81 -17.71
C ARG A 21 19.81 22.33 -18.10
N LYS A 22 20.60 21.43 -17.53
CA LYS A 22 20.45 19.98 -17.79
C LYS A 22 19.29 19.42 -16.97
N THR A 23 18.35 18.79 -17.62
CA THR A 23 17.26 18.04 -16.98
C THR A 23 17.44 16.54 -17.19
N LEU A 24 16.77 15.75 -16.38
CA LEU A 24 16.73 14.29 -16.47
C LEU A 24 15.28 13.87 -16.78
N PRO A 25 15.02 13.16 -17.91
CA PRO A 25 13.72 12.55 -18.14
C PRO A 25 13.35 11.56 -17.02
N VAL A 26 12.06 11.54 -16.65
CA VAL A 26 11.56 10.67 -15.57
C VAL A 26 11.83 9.20 -15.87
N GLU A 27 11.68 8.78 -17.11
CA GLU A 27 11.96 7.41 -17.55
C GLU A 27 13.41 6.99 -17.31
N LYS A 28 14.35 7.95 -17.45
CA LYS A 28 15.77 7.70 -17.17
C LYS A 28 16.04 7.62 -15.67
N ALA A 29 15.38 8.46 -14.87
CA ALA A 29 15.48 8.40 -13.41
C ALA A 29 14.98 7.04 -12.90
N ILE A 30 13.85 6.55 -13.44
CA ILE A 30 13.31 5.23 -13.08
C ILE A 30 14.28 4.11 -13.48
N ARG A 31 14.88 4.15 -14.67
CA ARG A 31 15.89 3.15 -15.05
C ARG A 31 17.02 3.05 -14.03
N PHE A 32 17.51 4.18 -13.51
CA PHE A 32 18.54 4.16 -12.48
C PHE A 32 18.07 3.53 -11.16
N LEU A 33 16.78 3.71 -10.77
CA LEU A 33 16.23 3.00 -9.61
C LEU A 33 16.28 1.49 -9.80
N PHE A 34 15.93 1.01 -11.00
CA PHE A 34 15.90 -0.43 -11.28
C PHE A 34 17.27 -1.04 -11.55
N GLU A 35 18.27 -0.26 -11.99
CA GLU A 35 19.58 -0.76 -12.38
C GLU A 35 20.27 -1.55 -11.26
N LYS A 36 20.09 -1.16 -10.00
CA LYS A 36 20.61 -1.89 -8.84
C LYS A 36 19.96 -3.26 -8.64
N LEU A 37 18.73 -3.44 -9.11
CA LEU A 37 17.93 -4.65 -8.91
C LEU A 37 18.03 -5.65 -10.06
N ILE A 38 18.49 -5.19 -11.23
CA ILE A 38 18.48 -5.97 -12.45
C ILE A 38 19.53 -7.08 -12.39
N THR A 39 19.05 -8.31 -12.44
CA THR A 39 19.87 -9.51 -12.63
C THR A 39 19.53 -10.26 -13.93
N THR A 40 18.45 -9.86 -14.63
CA THR A 40 17.89 -10.53 -15.82
C THR A 40 17.30 -9.51 -16.81
N GLU A 41 16.83 -9.96 -17.97
CA GLU A 41 16.32 -9.09 -19.06
C GLU A 41 15.02 -8.33 -18.80
N HIS A 42 14.33 -8.54 -17.66
CA HIS A 42 13.08 -7.87 -17.30
C HIS A 42 13.34 -6.57 -16.54
N PHE A 43 13.64 -5.51 -17.27
CA PHE A 43 14.20 -4.25 -16.75
C PHE A 43 13.33 -3.43 -15.78
N LEU A 44 12.02 -3.61 -15.74
CA LEU A 44 11.12 -2.73 -14.98
C LEU A 44 10.06 -3.50 -14.17
N ASN A 45 10.34 -4.75 -13.82
CA ASN A 45 9.44 -5.61 -13.08
C ASN A 45 10.23 -6.72 -12.36
N VAL A 46 10.45 -6.56 -11.06
CA VAL A 46 11.35 -7.41 -10.28
C VAL A 46 10.67 -7.88 -9.00
N PHE A 47 10.74 -9.18 -8.73
CA PHE A 47 10.48 -9.69 -7.37
C PHE A 47 11.74 -9.59 -6.52
N LEU A 48 11.57 -9.21 -5.26
CA LEU A 48 12.63 -8.99 -4.28
C LEU A 48 12.80 -10.19 -3.36
N GLU A 49 13.94 -10.28 -2.67
CA GLU A 49 14.24 -11.37 -1.73
C GLU A 49 13.28 -11.40 -0.53
N ASN A 50 12.71 -10.24 -0.17
CA ASN A 50 11.64 -10.18 0.84
C ASN A 50 10.27 -10.65 0.32
N GLY A 51 10.19 -11.18 -0.90
CA GLY A 51 8.97 -11.69 -1.52
C GLY A 51 8.07 -10.63 -2.15
N ALA A 52 8.37 -9.34 -2.02
CA ALA A 52 7.64 -8.23 -2.63
C ALA A 52 7.92 -8.11 -4.12
N ARG A 53 7.12 -7.30 -4.81
CA ARG A 53 7.32 -6.95 -6.21
C ARG A 53 7.55 -5.46 -6.35
N PHE A 54 8.57 -5.09 -7.12
CA PHE A 54 8.85 -3.72 -7.50
C PHE A 54 8.79 -3.57 -9.03
N TYR A 55 7.99 -2.65 -9.52
CA TYR A 55 7.76 -2.47 -10.96
C TYR A 55 7.41 -1.02 -11.32
N GLN A 56 7.48 -0.71 -12.60
CA GLN A 56 6.98 0.55 -13.13
C GLN A 56 5.53 0.38 -13.55
N ASP A 57 4.64 1.20 -12.98
CA ASP A 57 3.25 1.30 -13.43
C ASP A 57 3.04 2.41 -14.46
N THR A 58 1.80 2.51 -14.96
CA THR A 58 1.34 3.52 -15.92
C THR A 58 1.65 4.93 -15.42
N GLY A 59 2.14 5.80 -16.31
CA GLY A 59 2.52 7.17 -15.96
C GLY A 59 3.92 7.31 -15.35
N CYS A 60 4.75 6.28 -15.46
CA CYS A 60 6.12 6.28 -14.94
C CYS A 60 6.19 6.42 -13.41
N HIS A 61 5.28 5.78 -12.70
CA HIS A 61 5.34 5.67 -11.25
C HIS A 61 6.07 4.39 -10.84
N PRO A 62 7.14 4.48 -10.02
CA PRO A 62 7.65 3.29 -9.35
C PRO A 62 6.59 2.80 -8.36
N GLU A 63 6.28 1.50 -8.43
CA GLU A 63 5.27 0.87 -7.58
C GLU A 63 5.86 -0.30 -6.81
N TYR A 64 5.56 -0.32 -5.52
CA TYR A 64 5.93 -1.41 -4.63
C TYR A 64 4.66 -2.14 -4.18
N ALA A 65 4.58 -3.43 -4.52
CA ALA A 65 3.55 -4.33 -4.00
C ALA A 65 4.17 -5.19 -2.90
N THR A 66 3.59 -5.14 -1.70
CA THR A 66 4.05 -5.95 -0.56
C THR A 66 4.00 -7.44 -0.89
N PRO A 67 4.79 -8.29 -0.22
CA PRO A 67 4.56 -9.72 -0.28
C PRO A 67 3.17 -10.07 0.28
N GLU A 68 2.73 -11.31 0.10
CA GLU A 68 1.56 -11.83 0.78
C GLU A 68 1.80 -11.84 2.29
N CYS A 69 1.03 -11.04 3.01
CA CYS A 69 1.08 -10.94 4.48
C CYS A 69 -0.12 -11.64 5.10
N SER A 70 0.06 -12.24 6.27
CA SER A 70 -0.99 -12.99 6.99
C SER A 70 -1.65 -12.19 8.11
N SER A 71 -1.15 -11.00 8.43
CA SER A 71 -1.76 -10.11 9.41
C SER A 71 -1.74 -8.64 8.99
N PRO A 72 -2.63 -7.80 9.54
CA PRO A 72 -2.66 -6.36 9.28
C PRO A 72 -1.38 -5.64 9.70
N ARG A 73 -0.79 -6.00 10.83
CA ARG A 73 0.48 -5.43 11.29
C ARG A 73 1.63 -5.78 10.36
N GLN A 74 1.67 -7.04 9.93
CA GLN A 74 2.68 -7.51 8.99
C GLN A 74 2.64 -6.72 7.67
N VAL A 75 1.47 -6.52 7.05
CA VAL A 75 1.40 -5.78 5.80
C VAL A 75 1.80 -4.30 5.96
N ALA A 76 1.50 -3.68 7.11
CA ALA A 76 1.94 -2.31 7.41
C ALA A 76 3.47 -2.22 7.55
N ILE A 77 4.11 -3.20 8.20
CA ILE A 77 5.57 -3.31 8.28
C ILE A 77 6.20 -3.46 6.88
N TYR A 78 5.63 -4.33 6.03
CA TYR A 78 6.16 -4.53 4.66
C TYR A 78 5.92 -3.35 3.73
N ASP A 79 4.85 -2.55 3.90
CA ASP A 79 4.66 -1.30 3.19
C ASP A 79 5.74 -0.27 3.57
N GLN A 80 6.07 -0.17 4.86
CA GLN A 80 7.18 0.67 5.36
C GLN A 80 8.54 0.14 4.87
N ALA A 81 8.74 -1.18 4.82
CA ALA A 81 9.96 -1.78 4.26
C ALA A 81 10.15 -1.42 2.78
N GLY A 82 9.07 -1.35 2.01
CA GLY A 82 9.07 -0.85 0.63
C GLY A 82 9.61 0.58 0.53
N GLU A 83 9.17 1.46 1.41
CA GLU A 83 9.66 2.84 1.48
C GLU A 83 11.18 2.90 1.75
N ARG A 84 11.67 2.08 2.68
CA ARG A 84 13.13 1.98 2.98
C ARG A 84 13.93 1.41 1.80
N ILE A 85 13.38 0.43 1.09
CA ILE A 85 14.00 -0.11 -0.13
C ILE A 85 14.10 0.98 -1.19
N LEU A 86 13.04 1.76 -1.41
CA LEU A 86 13.05 2.86 -2.36
C LEU A 86 14.02 3.97 -1.96
N GLU A 87 14.17 4.27 -0.67
CA GLU A 87 15.19 5.23 -0.18
C GLU A 87 16.61 4.78 -0.56
N ASP A 88 16.92 3.46 -0.41
CA ASP A 88 18.20 2.89 -0.81
C ASP A 88 18.41 2.90 -2.34
N LEU A 89 17.35 2.67 -3.11
CA LEU A 89 17.40 2.75 -4.59
C LEU A 89 17.54 4.20 -5.06
N GLN A 90 16.90 5.15 -4.38
CA GLN A 90 17.04 6.58 -4.66
C GLN A 90 18.48 7.03 -4.45
N ALA A 91 19.12 6.62 -3.36
CA ALA A 91 20.53 6.95 -3.09
C ALA A 91 21.46 6.44 -4.20
N TYR A 92 21.23 5.20 -4.67
CA TYR A 92 21.95 4.62 -5.81
C TYR A 92 21.71 5.40 -7.11
N ALA A 93 20.45 5.73 -7.42
CA ALA A 93 20.10 6.49 -8.60
C ALA A 93 20.72 7.89 -8.59
N GLU A 94 20.76 8.57 -7.45
CA GLU A 94 21.43 9.88 -7.29
C GLU A 94 22.94 9.78 -7.54
N GLU A 95 23.59 8.66 -7.19
CA GLU A 95 25.00 8.40 -7.53
C GLU A 95 25.19 8.28 -9.06
N LYS A 96 24.35 7.50 -9.74
CA LYS A 96 24.38 7.37 -11.21
C LYS A 96 24.15 8.70 -11.93
N ILE A 97 23.21 9.49 -11.44
CA ILE A 97 22.95 10.84 -11.98
C ILE A 97 24.19 11.73 -11.86
N ARG A 98 24.93 11.66 -10.72
CA ARG A 98 26.19 12.39 -10.52
C ARG A 98 27.31 11.90 -11.46
N GLU A 99 27.43 10.57 -11.64
CA GLU A 99 28.40 9.99 -12.58
C GLU A 99 28.20 10.51 -14.03
N GLU A 100 26.94 10.70 -14.43
CA GLU A 100 26.59 11.28 -15.74
C GLU A 100 26.74 12.83 -15.79
N ARG A 101 27.20 13.45 -14.73
CA ARG A 101 27.40 14.92 -14.62
C ARG A 101 26.10 15.69 -14.90
N ILE A 102 24.98 15.21 -14.38
CA ILE A 102 23.69 15.89 -14.40
C ILE A 102 23.46 16.47 -13.00
N PRO A 103 23.67 17.80 -12.80
CA PRO A 103 23.47 18.41 -11.50
C PRO A 103 21.96 18.53 -11.19
N GLY A 104 21.58 18.15 -9.98
CA GLY A 104 20.20 18.22 -9.53
C GLY A 104 19.89 17.22 -8.43
N LYS A 105 18.64 17.16 -8.05
CA LYS A 105 18.12 16.35 -6.95
C LYS A 105 16.98 15.47 -7.40
N LEU A 106 17.06 14.19 -7.10
CA LEU A 106 15.95 13.26 -7.22
C LEU A 106 15.11 13.29 -5.94
N SER A 107 13.80 13.31 -6.06
CA SER A 107 12.88 13.22 -4.92
C SER A 107 11.78 12.20 -5.22
N ILE A 108 11.44 11.38 -4.23
CA ILE A 108 10.39 10.36 -4.31
C ILE A 108 9.42 10.61 -3.16
N PHE A 109 8.13 10.55 -3.46
CA PHE A 109 7.07 10.91 -2.52
C PHE A 109 6.03 9.79 -2.42
N LYS A 110 5.65 9.44 -1.20
CA LYS A 110 4.55 8.51 -0.89
C LYS A 110 3.23 9.30 -0.74
N ASN A 111 2.85 10.01 -1.79
CA ASN A 111 1.58 10.73 -1.88
C ASN A 111 0.74 10.19 -3.04
N ASN A 112 -0.48 10.68 -3.22
CA ASN A 112 -1.41 10.14 -4.23
C ASN A 112 -1.84 11.15 -5.29
N THR A 113 -1.33 12.37 -5.25
CA THR A 113 -1.70 13.40 -6.21
C THR A 113 -0.54 14.35 -6.47
N ASP A 114 -0.41 14.75 -7.73
CA ASP A 114 0.48 15.85 -8.10
C ASP A 114 -0.24 17.22 -8.05
N PHE A 115 0.47 18.30 -8.46
CA PHE A 115 -0.08 19.64 -8.51
C PHE A 115 -0.82 19.97 -9.82
N VAL A 116 -0.80 19.06 -10.81
CA VAL A 116 -1.42 19.26 -12.13
C VAL A 116 -2.68 18.42 -12.33
N GLY A 117 -3.13 17.71 -11.30
CA GLY A 117 -4.41 17.01 -11.29
C GLY A 117 -4.33 15.51 -11.61
N ASN A 118 -3.14 14.93 -11.71
CA ASN A 118 -3.00 13.49 -11.80
C ASN A 118 -3.12 12.85 -10.41
N SER A 119 -3.60 11.61 -10.38
CA SER A 119 -3.65 10.80 -9.16
C SER A 119 -3.09 9.41 -9.43
N TYR A 120 -2.34 8.90 -8.49
CA TYR A 120 -1.74 7.58 -8.48
C TYR A 120 -2.11 6.82 -7.19
N GLY A 121 -1.95 5.49 -7.20
CA GLY A 121 -2.66 4.59 -6.31
C GLY A 121 -2.00 4.32 -4.97
N CYS A 122 -2.86 3.91 -4.06
CA CYS A 122 -2.54 3.04 -2.94
C CYS A 122 -3.66 2.01 -2.88
N HIS A 123 -3.39 0.80 -3.35
CA HIS A 123 -4.41 -0.21 -3.47
C HIS A 123 -4.27 -1.23 -2.34
N GLU A 124 -5.40 -1.63 -1.79
CA GLU A 124 -5.45 -2.66 -0.76
C GLU A 124 -5.99 -3.95 -1.37
N ASN A 125 -5.36 -5.05 -1.07
CA ASN A 125 -5.74 -6.37 -1.53
C ASN A 125 -6.09 -7.25 -0.34
N TYR A 126 -7.27 -7.86 -0.40
CA TYR A 126 -7.75 -8.79 0.61
C TYR A 126 -8.17 -10.10 -0.07
N LEU A 127 -7.64 -11.21 0.41
CA LEU A 127 -8.13 -12.52 -0.01
C LEU A 127 -9.49 -12.75 0.66
N VAL A 128 -10.53 -13.03 -0.13
CA VAL A 128 -11.87 -13.31 0.36
C VAL A 128 -12.36 -14.66 -0.16
N ASP A 129 -13.29 -15.26 0.57
CA ASP A 129 -13.90 -16.52 0.19
C ASP A 129 -14.70 -16.37 -1.11
N ARG A 130 -14.60 -17.33 -2.03
CA ARG A 130 -15.33 -17.34 -3.29
C ARG A 130 -16.83 -17.52 -3.11
N ASP A 131 -17.26 -18.19 -2.05
CA ASP A 131 -18.66 -18.47 -1.77
C ASP A 131 -19.46 -17.22 -1.37
N VAL A 132 -18.76 -16.14 -0.97
CA VAL A 132 -19.41 -14.86 -0.68
C VAL A 132 -19.76 -14.14 -1.98
N ASP A 133 -21.03 -13.77 -2.16
CA ASP A 133 -21.46 -12.99 -3.33
C ASP A 133 -20.74 -11.63 -3.36
N PHE A 134 -20.15 -11.32 -4.52
CA PHE A 134 -19.34 -10.11 -4.67
C PHE A 134 -20.15 -8.82 -4.52
N TYR A 135 -21.37 -8.80 -5.05
CA TYR A 135 -22.19 -7.59 -5.00
C TYR A 135 -22.73 -7.34 -3.59
N TYR A 136 -23.13 -8.41 -2.90
CA TYR A 136 -23.48 -8.34 -1.48
C TYR A 136 -22.31 -7.80 -0.65
N LEU A 137 -21.11 -8.38 -0.80
CA LEU A 137 -19.90 -7.91 -0.11
C LEU A 137 -19.63 -6.43 -0.40
N ALA A 138 -19.69 -6.03 -1.67
CA ALA A 138 -19.44 -4.66 -2.07
C ALA A 138 -20.47 -3.67 -1.50
N GLU A 139 -21.76 -4.04 -1.48
CA GLU A 139 -22.83 -3.21 -0.90
C GLU A 139 -22.63 -2.98 0.59
N GLN A 140 -22.27 -4.01 1.34
CA GLN A 140 -22.03 -3.92 2.77
C GLN A 140 -20.71 -3.14 3.09
N LEU A 141 -19.68 -3.28 2.23
CA LEU A 141 -18.37 -2.71 2.49
C LEU A 141 -18.23 -1.24 2.05
N ILE A 142 -18.91 -0.82 0.98
CA ILE A 142 -18.73 0.53 0.41
C ILE A 142 -19.06 1.65 1.40
N PRO A 143 -20.13 1.61 2.21
CA PRO A 143 -20.38 2.65 3.22
C PRO A 143 -19.25 2.78 4.22
N PHE A 144 -18.67 1.65 4.67
CA PHE A 144 -17.49 1.63 5.52
C PHE A 144 -16.29 2.28 4.81
N LEU A 145 -15.96 1.87 3.58
CA LEU A 145 -14.81 2.40 2.82
C LEU A 145 -14.91 3.90 2.56
N VAL A 146 -16.11 4.40 2.25
CA VAL A 146 -16.36 5.82 2.01
C VAL A 146 -16.16 6.65 3.26
N THR A 147 -16.65 6.16 4.41
CA THR A 147 -16.65 6.92 5.66
C THR A 147 -15.35 6.76 6.45
N ARG A 148 -14.59 5.68 6.30
CA ARG A 148 -13.32 5.45 7.00
C ARG A 148 -12.23 6.47 6.65
N GLN A 149 -12.37 7.23 5.54
CA GLN A 149 -11.39 8.27 5.17
C GLN A 149 -11.14 9.29 6.31
N ILE A 150 -12.10 9.46 7.23
CA ILE A 150 -11.96 10.38 8.38
C ILE A 150 -10.79 10.00 9.31
N TYR A 151 -10.30 8.76 9.25
CA TYR A 151 -9.11 8.32 9.99
C TYR A 151 -8.04 7.65 9.12
N THR A 152 -8.33 7.39 7.83
CA THR A 152 -7.36 6.79 6.91
C THR A 152 -6.85 7.76 5.84
N GLY A 153 -7.39 8.96 5.78
CA GLY A 153 -6.97 9.98 4.83
C GLY A 153 -5.56 10.51 5.15
N ALA A 154 -4.80 10.84 4.10
CA ALA A 154 -3.44 11.36 4.23
C ALA A 154 -3.35 12.89 4.12
N GLY A 155 -4.49 13.57 4.01
CA GLY A 155 -4.61 15.02 3.92
C GLY A 155 -4.03 15.63 2.65
N LYS A 156 -4.57 16.77 2.23
CA LYS A 156 -4.08 17.54 1.08
C LYS A 156 -4.41 19.01 1.21
N VAL A 157 -3.44 19.87 0.92
CA VAL A 157 -3.67 21.29 0.64
C VAL A 157 -4.08 21.41 -0.84
N PHE A 158 -5.32 21.83 -1.08
CA PHE A 158 -5.93 21.80 -2.40
C PHE A 158 -6.31 23.21 -2.87
N GLN A 159 -5.81 23.61 -4.05
CA GLN A 159 -6.16 24.89 -4.67
C GLN A 159 -7.38 24.71 -5.58
N THR A 160 -8.44 25.46 -5.31
CA THR A 160 -9.63 25.55 -6.17
C THR A 160 -9.80 26.98 -6.70
N GLN A 161 -10.81 27.18 -7.54
CA GLN A 161 -11.18 28.53 -8.00
C GLN A 161 -11.68 29.41 -6.84
N ASP A 162 -12.27 28.80 -5.82
CA ASP A 162 -12.82 29.49 -4.64
C ASP A 162 -11.79 29.72 -3.52
N GLY A 163 -10.54 29.29 -3.71
CA GLY A 163 -9.46 29.45 -2.74
C GLY A 163 -8.73 28.16 -2.38
N VAL A 164 -7.97 28.20 -1.28
CA VAL A 164 -7.24 27.06 -0.75
C VAL A 164 -8.06 26.35 0.31
N HIS A 165 -8.19 25.04 0.19
CA HIS A 165 -8.87 24.16 1.13
C HIS A 165 -7.92 23.08 1.65
N TYR A 166 -8.13 22.65 2.88
CA TYR A 166 -7.51 21.42 3.39
C TYR A 166 -8.51 20.28 3.31
N CYS A 167 -8.12 19.19 2.65
CA CYS A 167 -8.94 18.00 2.47
C CYS A 167 -8.41 16.83 3.32
N VAL A 168 -9.31 16.00 3.83
CA VAL A 168 -8.98 14.82 4.64
C VAL A 168 -8.27 13.75 3.78
N SER A 169 -8.78 13.48 2.58
CA SER A 169 -8.22 12.48 1.65
C SER A 169 -7.66 13.13 0.39
N GLN A 170 -6.56 12.58 -0.12
CA GLN A 170 -5.95 12.98 -1.39
C GLN A 170 -6.72 12.43 -2.60
N ARG A 171 -7.26 11.20 -2.49
CA ARG A 171 -7.86 10.47 -3.61
C ARG A 171 -9.36 10.69 -3.80
N ALA A 172 -10.07 11.17 -2.77
CA ALA A 172 -11.53 11.30 -2.81
C ALA A 172 -12.06 12.03 -4.05
N GLN A 173 -11.35 13.08 -4.52
CA GLN A 173 -11.74 13.85 -5.71
C GLN A 173 -11.59 13.08 -7.01
N HIS A 174 -10.73 12.06 -7.04
CA HIS A 174 -10.40 11.25 -8.21
C HIS A 174 -11.20 9.95 -8.29
N ILE A 175 -12.19 9.77 -7.43
CA ILE A 175 -13.12 8.63 -7.45
C ILE A 175 -14.34 9.03 -8.26
N TYR A 176 -14.66 8.23 -9.29
CA TYR A 176 -15.73 8.53 -10.25
C TYR A 176 -16.84 7.49 -10.25
N GLN A 177 -16.56 6.28 -9.78
CA GLN A 177 -17.52 5.18 -9.79
C GLN A 177 -17.56 4.41 -8.46
N LYS A 178 -18.68 3.75 -8.19
CA LYS A 178 -18.84 2.83 -7.05
C LYS A 178 -17.99 1.57 -7.26
N ILE A 179 -18.16 0.94 -8.42
CA ILE A 179 -17.50 -0.31 -8.82
C ILE A 179 -17.12 -0.20 -10.30
N SER A 180 -15.91 -0.61 -10.67
CA SER A 180 -15.41 -0.58 -12.05
C SER A 180 -14.34 -1.64 -12.26
N GLY A 181 -14.12 -2.05 -13.51
CA GLY A 181 -13.02 -2.95 -13.91
C GLY A 181 -11.71 -2.23 -14.22
N THR A 182 -11.67 -0.88 -14.17
CA THR A 182 -10.50 -0.07 -14.49
C THR A 182 -9.93 0.62 -13.26
N THR A 183 -8.62 0.87 -13.26
CA THR A 183 -7.92 1.57 -12.17
C THR A 183 -7.46 2.97 -12.56
N THR A 184 -7.44 3.30 -13.84
CA THR A 184 -6.82 4.53 -14.37
C THR A 184 -7.85 5.60 -14.76
N ASN A 185 -8.80 5.30 -15.65
CA ASN A 185 -9.73 6.28 -16.19
C ASN A 185 -11.00 6.43 -15.34
N ASP A 186 -11.61 5.32 -14.95
CA ASP A 186 -12.85 5.26 -14.18
C ASP A 186 -12.59 4.70 -12.79
N ARG A 187 -11.74 5.41 -12.01
CA ARG A 187 -11.38 4.99 -10.66
C ARG A 187 -12.62 4.79 -9.80
N SER A 188 -12.75 3.59 -9.28
CA SER A 188 -13.87 3.20 -8.41
C SER A 188 -13.45 3.07 -6.95
N ILE A 189 -14.41 2.85 -6.07
CA ILE A 189 -14.14 2.52 -4.67
C ILE A 189 -13.59 1.09 -4.59
N ILE A 190 -14.23 0.14 -5.29
CA ILE A 190 -13.82 -1.26 -5.40
C ILE A 190 -13.64 -1.60 -6.89
N ASN A 191 -12.54 -2.26 -7.22
CA ASN A 191 -12.28 -2.77 -8.56
C ASN A 191 -12.77 -4.22 -8.70
N THR A 192 -13.38 -4.54 -9.85
CA THR A 192 -13.92 -5.89 -10.14
C THR A 192 -12.89 -6.86 -10.70
N ARG A 193 -11.63 -6.42 -10.93
CA ARG A 193 -10.60 -7.29 -11.47
C ARG A 193 -10.32 -8.42 -10.49
N ASP A 194 -10.80 -9.60 -10.84
CA ASP A 194 -10.69 -10.81 -10.06
C ASP A 194 -9.50 -11.65 -10.52
N GLU A 195 -8.33 -11.25 -10.07
CA GLU A 195 -7.07 -11.96 -10.32
C GLU A 195 -6.51 -12.42 -8.97
N PRO A 196 -7.00 -13.54 -8.40
CA PRO A 196 -6.66 -13.92 -7.04
C PRO A 196 -5.20 -14.34 -6.89
N HIS A 197 -4.52 -14.63 -8.01
CA HIS A 197 -3.18 -15.22 -7.98
C HIS A 197 -3.10 -16.42 -7.02
N ALA A 198 -4.19 -17.17 -6.91
CA ALA A 198 -4.43 -18.27 -6.00
C ALA A 198 -5.43 -19.26 -6.65
N ASP A 199 -5.86 -20.29 -5.92
CA ASP A 199 -6.92 -21.20 -6.35
C ASP A 199 -8.23 -20.42 -6.57
N ARG A 200 -8.62 -20.27 -7.83
CA ARG A 200 -9.81 -19.51 -8.27
C ARG A 200 -11.12 -20.10 -7.80
N GLU A 201 -11.16 -21.38 -7.55
CA GLU A 201 -12.38 -22.07 -7.07
C GLU A 201 -12.66 -21.75 -5.59
N LYS A 202 -11.61 -21.35 -4.84
CA LYS A 202 -11.70 -21.08 -3.41
C LYS A 202 -11.68 -19.59 -3.07
N TYR A 203 -10.91 -18.81 -3.83
CA TYR A 203 -10.57 -17.47 -3.43
C TYR A 203 -10.89 -16.44 -4.51
N ARG A 204 -11.22 -15.23 -4.05
CA ARG A 204 -11.29 -14.00 -4.82
C ARG A 204 -10.32 -12.98 -4.23
N ARG A 205 -9.70 -12.18 -5.07
CA ARG A 205 -9.00 -10.98 -4.64
C ARG A 205 -9.98 -9.81 -4.59
N LEU A 206 -10.28 -9.30 -3.39
CA LEU A 206 -10.95 -8.02 -3.25
C LEU A 206 -9.90 -6.92 -3.45
N HIS A 207 -10.10 -6.08 -4.46
CA HIS A 207 -9.20 -5.00 -4.83
C HIS A 207 -9.84 -3.66 -4.52
N VAL A 208 -9.40 -3.02 -3.41
CA VAL A 208 -9.88 -1.72 -2.92
C VAL A 208 -8.92 -0.64 -3.39
N ILE A 209 -9.42 0.34 -4.17
CA ILE A 209 -8.56 1.35 -4.81
C ILE A 209 -8.79 2.77 -4.29
N VAL A 210 -9.68 2.95 -3.34
CA VAL A 210 -10.09 4.26 -2.81
C VAL A 210 -9.13 4.86 -1.79
N GLY A 211 -8.24 4.05 -1.20
CA GLY A 211 -7.38 4.45 -0.08
C GLY A 211 -6.28 5.44 -0.45
N ASP A 212 -5.85 6.24 0.53
CA ASP A 212 -4.65 7.06 0.46
C ASP A 212 -3.41 6.27 0.92
N SER A 213 -2.22 6.66 0.43
CA SER A 213 -0.93 6.21 0.95
C SER A 213 -0.64 6.91 2.29
N ASN A 214 -0.32 6.12 3.32
CA ASN A 214 -0.13 6.62 4.67
C ASN A 214 1.36 6.63 5.06
N MET A 215 1.81 7.73 5.66
CA MET A 215 3.10 7.82 6.34
C MET A 215 3.01 7.26 7.75
N SER A 216 1.89 7.54 8.46
CA SER A 216 1.63 7.06 9.82
C SER A 216 1.45 5.54 9.84
N GLU A 217 2.27 4.87 10.62
CA GLU A 217 2.19 3.43 10.89
C GLU A 217 0.84 3.08 11.54
N TYR A 218 0.40 3.91 12.50
CA TYR A 218 -0.88 3.78 13.18
C TYR A 218 -2.05 3.82 12.19
N THR A 219 -2.08 4.82 11.32
CA THR A 219 -3.12 4.94 10.29
C THR A 219 -3.10 3.74 9.34
N ASN A 220 -1.92 3.31 8.89
CA ASN A 220 -1.79 2.21 7.94
C ASN A 220 -2.24 0.88 8.54
N PHE A 221 -1.83 0.59 9.77
CA PHE A 221 -2.29 -0.58 10.53
C PHE A 221 -3.82 -0.55 10.70
N LEU A 222 -4.36 0.56 11.21
CA LEU A 222 -5.79 0.70 11.48
C LEU A 222 -6.64 0.59 10.20
N LYS A 223 -6.16 1.14 9.08
CA LYS A 223 -6.81 1.04 7.76
C LYS A 223 -7.06 -0.42 7.36
N VAL A 224 -6.04 -1.26 7.46
CA VAL A 224 -6.12 -2.66 7.05
C VAL A 224 -6.88 -3.50 8.07
N ALA A 225 -6.59 -3.32 9.35
CA ALA A 225 -7.19 -4.13 10.41
C ALA A 225 -8.69 -3.90 10.55
N THR A 226 -9.17 -2.65 10.48
CA THR A 226 -10.60 -2.35 10.51
C THR A 226 -11.33 -2.87 9.27
N CYS A 227 -10.71 -2.80 8.10
CA CYS A 227 -11.28 -3.40 6.89
C CYS A 227 -11.37 -4.93 7.01
N SER A 228 -10.35 -5.56 7.57
CA SER A 228 -10.32 -7.00 7.78
C SER A 228 -11.45 -7.49 8.70
N ILE A 229 -11.66 -6.81 9.84
CA ILE A 229 -12.74 -7.22 10.75
C ILE A 229 -14.13 -6.99 10.14
N VAL A 230 -14.31 -5.90 9.39
CA VAL A 230 -15.56 -5.66 8.66
C VAL A 230 -15.80 -6.73 7.60
N LEU A 231 -14.77 -7.16 6.88
CA LEU A 231 -14.87 -8.28 5.94
C LEU A 231 -15.25 -9.59 6.63
N GLN A 232 -14.70 -9.90 7.81
CA GLN A 232 -15.10 -11.08 8.58
C GLN A 232 -16.58 -11.01 8.99
N MET A 233 -17.03 -9.84 9.47
CA MET A 233 -18.44 -9.64 9.81
C MET A 233 -19.38 -9.80 8.60
N ILE A 234 -18.96 -9.38 7.39
CA ILE A 234 -19.73 -9.57 6.16
C ILE A 234 -19.78 -11.05 5.79
N GLU A 235 -18.65 -11.75 5.79
CA GLU A 235 -18.54 -13.18 5.47
C GLU A 235 -19.41 -14.04 6.41
N ASP A 236 -19.52 -13.66 7.67
CA ASP A 236 -20.31 -14.35 8.68
C ASP A 236 -21.77 -13.85 8.80
N ASN A 237 -22.21 -12.97 7.86
CA ASN A 237 -23.54 -12.33 7.87
C ASN A 237 -23.89 -11.65 9.21
N PHE A 238 -22.91 -11.09 9.89
CA PHE A 238 -23.07 -10.45 11.19
C PHE A 238 -23.58 -9.02 11.12
N ILE A 239 -23.40 -8.34 9.97
CA ILE A 239 -23.86 -6.98 9.75
C ILE A 239 -25.38 -6.98 9.62
N ASN A 240 -26.05 -6.37 10.59
CA ASN A 240 -27.52 -6.38 10.71
C ASN A 240 -28.18 -5.02 10.46
N LYS A 241 -27.41 -4.05 9.97
CA LYS A 241 -27.87 -2.69 9.67
C LYS A 241 -27.51 -2.34 8.22
N ASP A 242 -28.42 -1.67 7.54
CA ASP A 242 -28.23 -1.20 6.16
C ASP A 242 -27.75 0.27 6.17
N PHE A 243 -26.52 0.50 5.72
CA PHE A 243 -25.91 1.80 5.54
C PHE A 243 -25.71 2.16 4.07
N THR A 244 -26.41 1.52 3.14
CA THR A 244 -26.29 1.78 1.71
C THR A 244 -26.42 3.29 1.42
N LEU A 245 -25.35 3.86 0.87
CA LEU A 245 -25.26 5.27 0.53
C LEU A 245 -26.01 5.54 -0.77
N ARG A 246 -26.90 6.53 -0.80
CA ARG A 246 -27.62 6.95 -2.00
C ARG A 246 -26.70 7.32 -3.15
N ASN A 247 -25.58 7.98 -2.86
CA ASN A 247 -24.55 8.31 -3.83
C ASN A 247 -23.17 8.26 -3.15
N PRO A 248 -22.49 7.10 -3.17
CA PRO A 248 -21.22 6.93 -2.49
C PRO A 248 -20.09 7.79 -3.09
N VAL A 249 -20.11 8.07 -4.41
CA VAL A 249 -19.13 8.93 -5.08
C VAL A 249 -19.29 10.39 -4.66
N LYS A 250 -20.53 10.85 -4.51
CA LYS A 250 -20.77 12.20 -3.94
C LYS A 250 -20.40 12.24 -2.46
N ALA A 251 -20.78 11.22 -1.70
CA ALA A 251 -20.52 11.16 -0.26
C ALA A 251 -19.03 11.23 0.06
N ILE A 252 -18.19 10.48 -0.64
CA ILE A 252 -16.73 10.50 -0.40
C ILE A 252 -16.13 11.89 -0.66
N LYS A 253 -16.60 12.58 -1.72
CA LYS A 253 -16.17 13.95 -2.06
C LYS A 253 -16.68 14.99 -1.05
N ASP A 254 -17.91 14.83 -0.55
CA ASP A 254 -18.48 15.73 0.44
C ASP A 254 -17.76 15.60 1.79
N ILE A 255 -17.46 14.38 2.23
CA ILE A 255 -16.77 14.09 3.50
C ILE A 255 -15.36 14.69 3.50
N THR A 256 -14.60 14.56 2.40
CA THR A 256 -13.18 14.95 2.37
C THR A 256 -12.95 16.45 2.65
N TYR A 257 -13.91 17.31 2.35
CA TYR A 257 -13.81 18.76 2.62
C TYR A 257 -14.18 19.15 4.06
N ASP A 258 -14.71 18.22 4.85
CA ASP A 258 -15.13 18.50 6.22
C ASP A 258 -14.13 17.94 7.23
N VAL A 259 -13.19 18.77 7.64
CA VAL A 259 -12.19 18.45 8.68
C VAL A 259 -12.79 18.32 10.09
N THR A 260 -14.09 18.60 10.26
CA THR A 260 -14.82 18.36 11.52
C THR A 260 -15.42 16.95 11.56
N CYS A 261 -15.45 16.24 10.43
CA CYS A 261 -16.04 14.91 10.25
C CYS A 261 -17.53 14.81 10.62
N LYS A 262 -18.27 15.93 10.62
CA LYS A 262 -19.68 16.04 11.05
C LYS A 262 -20.66 16.18 9.89
N ARG A 263 -20.17 16.39 8.65
CA ARG A 263 -21.01 16.55 7.47
C ARG A 263 -21.82 15.30 7.19
N LYS A 264 -23.14 15.45 7.17
CA LYS A 264 -24.05 14.32 6.95
C LYS A 264 -24.09 13.88 5.48
N VAL A 265 -24.17 12.56 5.29
CA VAL A 265 -24.40 11.90 4.01
C VAL A 265 -25.73 11.16 4.04
N ARG A 266 -26.38 11.04 2.88
CA ARG A 266 -27.72 10.47 2.77
C ARG A 266 -27.66 9.00 2.39
N LEU A 267 -28.39 8.16 3.14
CA LEU A 267 -28.61 6.76 2.84
C LEU A 267 -29.78 6.59 1.85
N ASP A 268 -29.89 5.40 1.21
CA ASP A 268 -30.97 5.07 0.29
C ASP A 268 -32.34 5.11 0.97
N ASN A 269 -32.41 4.73 2.25
CA ASN A 269 -33.61 4.79 3.06
C ASN A 269 -34.04 6.21 3.47
N GLY A 270 -33.32 7.24 3.01
CA GLY A 270 -33.60 8.65 3.25
C GLY A 270 -33.05 9.22 4.55
N ARG A 271 -32.49 8.41 5.45
CA ARG A 271 -31.82 8.86 6.67
C ARG A 271 -30.50 9.56 6.35
N GLU A 272 -30.03 10.41 7.25
CA GLU A 272 -28.78 11.12 7.14
C GLU A 272 -27.89 10.85 8.36
N TYR A 273 -26.65 10.46 8.11
CA TYR A 273 -25.63 10.18 9.11
C TYR A 273 -24.34 10.92 8.78
N SER A 274 -23.61 11.34 9.81
CA SER A 274 -22.21 11.74 9.66
C SER A 274 -21.32 10.50 9.44
N PRO A 275 -20.11 10.66 8.88
CA PRO A 275 -19.17 9.54 8.75
C PRO A 275 -18.78 8.95 10.12
N ILE A 276 -18.72 9.77 11.17
CA ILE A 276 -18.48 9.29 12.55
C ILE A 276 -19.60 8.36 13.01
N GLU A 277 -20.87 8.75 12.79
CA GLU A 277 -22.03 7.95 13.19
C GLU A 277 -22.03 6.59 12.47
N ILE A 278 -21.76 6.56 11.15
CA ILE A 278 -21.66 5.29 10.38
C ILE A 278 -20.50 4.44 10.91
N GLN A 279 -19.33 5.01 11.09
CA GLN A 279 -18.15 4.26 11.57
C GLN A 279 -18.35 3.74 13.01
N ARG A 280 -19.05 4.47 13.87
CA ARG A 280 -19.41 3.99 15.21
C ARG A 280 -20.30 2.77 15.18
N GLU A 281 -21.28 2.74 14.30
CA GLU A 281 -22.16 1.58 14.13
C GLU A 281 -21.37 0.32 13.69
N TYR A 282 -20.41 0.47 12.75
CA TYR A 282 -19.52 -0.63 12.38
C TYR A 282 -18.61 -1.05 13.54
N CYS A 283 -18.07 -0.08 14.28
CA CYS A 283 -17.21 -0.34 15.44
C CYS A 283 -17.95 -1.07 16.57
N GLU A 284 -19.18 -0.66 16.89
CA GLU A 284 -20.04 -1.33 17.88
C GLU A 284 -20.39 -2.77 17.47
N MET A 285 -20.63 -3.00 16.18
CA MET A 285 -20.80 -4.36 15.66
C MET A 285 -19.52 -5.17 15.79
N ALA A 286 -18.35 -4.56 15.47
CA ALA A 286 -17.06 -5.21 15.61
C ALA A 286 -16.74 -5.57 17.07
N GLN A 287 -17.07 -4.69 18.04
CA GLN A 287 -16.93 -4.99 19.47
C GLN A 287 -17.74 -6.23 19.88
N LYS A 288 -19.01 -6.28 19.48
CA LYS A 288 -19.87 -7.46 19.72
C LYS A 288 -19.35 -8.72 19.01
N TYR A 289 -18.78 -8.55 17.82
CA TYR A 289 -18.24 -9.65 17.05
C TYR A 289 -17.02 -10.29 17.74
N ILE A 290 -16.06 -9.48 18.24
CA ILE A 290 -14.88 -9.99 18.92
C ILE A 290 -15.18 -10.62 20.28
N GLU A 291 -16.33 -10.31 20.90
CA GLU A 291 -16.84 -10.97 22.11
C GLU A 291 -17.44 -12.35 21.83
N GLN A 292 -18.03 -12.55 20.65
CA GLN A 292 -18.79 -13.76 20.29
C GLN A 292 -17.97 -14.77 19.47
N TYR A 293 -16.97 -14.30 18.73
CA TYR A 293 -16.18 -15.10 17.81
C TYR A 293 -14.69 -15.11 18.21
N PRO A 294 -13.97 -16.19 17.93
CA PRO A 294 -12.53 -16.24 18.16
C PRO A 294 -11.81 -15.30 17.16
N VAL A 295 -11.26 -14.23 17.66
CA VAL A 295 -10.50 -13.22 16.90
C VAL A 295 -9.14 -13.06 17.54
N ASP A 296 -8.09 -12.89 16.75
CA ASP A 296 -6.73 -12.67 17.22
C ASP A 296 -6.55 -11.32 17.93
N ASP A 297 -5.44 -11.18 18.64
CA ASP A 297 -5.18 -10.00 19.49
C ASP A 297 -4.89 -8.73 18.66
N GLU A 298 -4.39 -8.86 17.42
CA GLU A 298 -4.21 -7.71 16.55
C GLU A 298 -5.55 -7.06 16.14
N HIS A 299 -6.54 -7.86 15.81
CA HIS A 299 -7.88 -7.36 15.49
C HIS A 299 -8.59 -6.79 16.72
N LYS A 300 -8.39 -7.38 17.91
CA LYS A 300 -8.92 -6.81 19.17
C LYS A 300 -8.30 -5.44 19.46
N ASP A 301 -6.97 -5.32 19.35
CA ASP A 301 -6.23 -4.05 19.48
C ASP A 301 -6.75 -3.01 18.47
N ALA A 302 -6.95 -3.41 17.21
CA ALA A 302 -7.48 -2.53 16.18
C ALA A 302 -8.90 -2.02 16.51
N VAL A 303 -9.78 -2.85 17.05
CA VAL A 303 -11.14 -2.43 17.45
C VAL A 303 -11.08 -1.41 18.60
N HIS A 304 -10.20 -1.60 19.59
CA HIS A 304 -10.00 -0.62 20.67
C HIS A 304 -9.43 0.71 20.14
N LYS A 305 -8.42 0.65 19.27
CA LYS A 305 -7.84 1.84 18.60
C LYS A 305 -8.87 2.55 17.73
N TRP A 306 -9.71 1.80 17.03
CA TRP A 306 -10.79 2.38 16.21
C TRP A 306 -11.80 3.15 17.07
N GLN A 307 -12.25 2.56 18.21
CA GLN A 307 -13.10 3.23 19.15
C GLN A 307 -12.46 4.53 19.68
N TYR A 308 -11.20 4.47 20.12
CA TYR A 308 -10.46 5.64 20.58
C TYR A 308 -10.40 6.76 19.53
N VAL A 309 -10.08 6.40 18.30
CA VAL A 309 -10.03 7.38 17.20
C VAL A 309 -11.38 8.01 16.93
N LEU A 310 -12.47 7.23 16.93
CA LEU A 310 -13.83 7.75 16.73
C LEU A 310 -14.26 8.67 17.86
N ASP A 311 -13.88 8.38 19.10
CA ASP A 311 -14.17 9.24 20.25
C ASP A 311 -13.42 10.58 20.16
N CYS A 312 -12.16 10.54 19.77
CA CYS A 312 -11.38 11.75 19.51
C CYS A 312 -11.95 12.58 18.35
N LEU A 313 -12.33 11.96 17.22
CA LEU A 313 -12.93 12.66 16.08
C LEU A 313 -14.28 13.31 16.43
N ALA A 314 -15.07 12.68 17.28
CA ALA A 314 -16.36 13.22 17.71
C ALA A 314 -16.23 14.45 18.62
N ASP A 315 -15.22 14.45 19.48
CA ASP A 315 -14.94 15.54 20.41
C ASP A 315 -14.13 16.67 19.73
N ASP A 316 -12.86 16.40 19.42
CA ASP A 316 -11.95 17.30 18.70
C ASP A 316 -10.93 16.50 17.88
N PRO A 317 -11.01 16.52 16.54
CA PRO A 317 -10.05 15.82 15.69
C PRO A 317 -8.57 16.13 15.98
N ARG A 318 -8.24 17.33 16.49
CA ARG A 318 -6.86 17.75 16.81
C ARG A 318 -6.19 16.88 17.88
N LYS A 319 -6.96 16.11 18.65
CA LYS A 319 -6.44 15.14 19.62
C LYS A 319 -5.66 14.00 18.96
N LEU A 320 -5.85 13.77 17.66
CA LEU A 320 -5.20 12.72 16.87
C LEU A 320 -3.95 13.23 16.10
N ASN A 321 -3.35 14.30 16.60
CA ASN A 321 -2.17 14.92 15.98
C ASN A 321 -0.87 14.08 16.12
N ARG A 322 -0.96 12.86 16.65
CA ARG A 322 0.12 11.89 16.74
C ARG A 322 -0.15 10.61 15.96
N GLU A 323 -1.41 10.29 15.70
CA GLU A 323 -1.87 9.01 15.17
C GLU A 323 -2.29 9.10 13.70
N VAL A 324 -3.07 10.11 13.32
CA VAL A 324 -3.78 10.17 12.03
C VAL A 324 -3.12 11.16 11.07
N ASP A 325 -2.68 10.67 9.92
CA ASP A 325 -1.88 11.41 8.93
C ASP A 325 -2.42 12.81 8.60
N TRP A 326 -3.70 12.93 8.24
CA TRP A 326 -4.23 14.24 7.87
C TRP A 326 -4.28 15.22 9.05
N VAL A 327 -4.43 14.71 10.27
CA VAL A 327 -4.43 15.55 11.49
C VAL A 327 -3.00 15.97 11.82
N ILE A 328 -2.03 15.04 11.79
CA ILE A 328 -0.60 15.31 12.00
C ILE A 328 -0.13 16.40 11.04
N LYS A 329 -0.40 16.22 9.75
CA LYS A 329 0.03 17.15 8.70
C LYS A 329 -0.64 18.52 8.85
N ARG A 330 -1.94 18.54 9.12
CA ARG A 330 -2.67 19.78 9.35
C ARG A 330 -2.14 20.54 10.56
N HIS A 331 -1.91 19.86 11.68
CA HIS A 331 -1.36 20.45 12.90
C HIS A 331 0.02 21.07 12.65
N MET A 332 0.89 20.38 11.90
CA MET A 332 2.21 20.89 11.50
C MET A 332 2.08 22.17 10.67
N ILE A 333 1.18 22.20 9.69
CA ILE A 333 0.95 23.36 8.82
C ILE A 333 0.36 24.53 9.61
N GLU A 334 -0.68 24.30 10.43
CA GLU A 334 -1.30 25.31 11.26
C GLU A 334 -0.28 25.93 12.24
N SER A 335 0.55 25.12 12.89
CA SER A 335 1.62 25.59 13.77
C SER A 335 2.64 26.49 13.03
N TYR A 336 2.95 26.17 11.78
CA TYR A 336 3.81 27.01 10.94
C TYR A 336 3.14 28.34 10.59
N ILE A 337 1.86 28.33 10.20
CA ILE A 337 1.07 29.53 9.91
C ILE A 337 1.00 30.45 11.14
N GLU A 338 0.69 29.90 12.31
CA GLU A 338 0.62 30.66 13.58
C GLU A 338 1.96 31.32 13.91
N LYS A 339 3.07 30.62 13.70
CA LYS A 339 4.42 31.13 13.99
C LYS A 339 4.88 32.21 13.01
N THR A 340 4.49 32.13 11.74
CA THR A 340 5.01 33.00 10.68
C THR A 340 4.05 34.07 10.22
N GLY A 341 2.75 33.91 10.50
CA GLY A 341 1.70 34.80 10.00
C GLY A 341 1.39 34.64 8.52
N CYS A 342 1.93 33.60 7.84
CA CYS A 342 1.64 33.38 6.42
C CYS A 342 0.20 32.89 6.21
N ALA A 343 -0.32 33.01 5.00
CA ALA A 343 -1.66 32.54 4.66
C ALA A 343 -1.61 31.09 4.11
N TRP A 344 -2.74 30.40 4.09
CA TRP A 344 -2.87 29.04 3.55
C TRP A 344 -2.45 28.91 2.06
N ASN A 345 -2.52 29.98 1.28
CA ASN A 345 -2.11 30.02 -0.13
C ASN A 345 -0.62 30.35 -0.32
N ASP A 346 0.16 30.46 0.74
CA ASP A 346 1.62 30.63 0.61
C ASP A 346 2.25 29.40 -0.05
N PRO A 347 3.14 29.58 -1.06
CA PRO A 347 3.82 28.46 -1.72
C PRO A 347 4.55 27.53 -0.75
N LYS A 348 4.96 28.02 0.40
CA LYS A 348 5.63 27.23 1.44
C LYS A 348 4.69 26.16 2.02
N ILE A 349 3.39 26.45 2.14
CA ILE A 349 2.39 25.51 2.65
C ILE A 349 2.24 24.31 1.68
N PHE A 350 2.21 24.55 0.37
CA PHE A 350 2.18 23.48 -0.63
C PHE A 350 3.48 22.65 -0.61
N MET A 351 4.62 23.30 -0.39
CA MET A 351 5.88 22.58 -0.21
C MET A 351 5.90 21.73 1.05
N MET A 352 5.35 22.21 2.16
CA MET A 352 5.23 21.43 3.40
C MET A 352 4.28 20.24 3.22
N ASP A 353 3.15 20.42 2.53
CA ASP A 353 2.22 19.32 2.18
C ASP A 353 2.94 18.22 1.40
N LEU A 354 3.77 18.57 0.40
CA LEU A 354 4.54 17.60 -0.38
C LEU A 354 5.68 16.97 0.44
N GLN A 355 6.46 17.77 1.16
CA GLN A 355 7.62 17.30 1.94
C GLN A 355 7.24 16.40 3.11
N TYR A 356 6.00 16.45 3.57
CA TYR A 356 5.47 15.48 4.54
C TYR A 356 5.61 14.04 4.01
N HIS A 357 5.42 13.85 2.73
CA HIS A 357 5.44 12.57 2.03
C HIS A 357 6.79 12.18 1.39
N ASP A 358 7.86 12.98 1.56
CA ASP A 358 9.20 12.62 1.05
C ASP A 358 9.67 11.34 1.75
N ILE A 359 10.03 10.30 0.99
CA ILE A 359 10.48 9.03 1.57
C ILE A 359 11.89 9.13 2.15
N GLN A 360 12.67 10.13 1.77
CA GLN A 360 14.00 10.29 2.30
C GLN A 360 13.95 10.80 3.75
N ARG A 361 14.24 9.93 4.70
CA ARG A 361 14.13 10.19 6.16
C ARG A 361 14.81 11.48 6.62
N LYS A 362 15.91 11.86 6.01
CA LYS A 362 16.64 13.11 6.36
C LYS A 362 15.91 14.38 5.95
N ARG A 363 15.01 14.32 4.96
CA ARG A 363 14.30 15.47 4.35
C ARG A 363 12.82 15.51 4.68
N SER A 364 12.24 14.36 4.92
CA SER A 364 10.80 14.19 5.20
C SER A 364 10.40 14.93 6.47
N LEU A 365 9.32 15.70 6.38
CA LEU A 365 8.73 16.35 7.55
C LEU A 365 8.04 15.34 8.47
N TYR A 366 7.43 14.27 7.91
CA TYR A 366 6.88 13.19 8.73
C TYR A 366 7.98 12.49 9.53
N HIS A 367 9.06 12.08 8.90
CA HIS A 367 10.18 11.41 9.60
C HIS A 367 10.93 12.33 10.56
N LEU A 368 10.85 13.66 10.36
CA LEU A 368 11.34 14.60 11.37
C LEU A 368 10.49 14.53 12.65
N LEU A 369 9.15 14.51 12.49
CA LEU A 369 8.23 14.34 13.62
C LEU A 369 8.41 12.99 14.31
N GLU A 370 8.58 11.92 13.53
CA GLU A 370 8.87 10.56 14.02
C GLU A 370 10.12 10.54 14.92
N ARG A 371 11.26 11.04 14.42
CA ARG A 371 12.50 11.10 15.20
C ARG A 371 12.43 11.97 16.44
N SER A 372 11.56 12.98 16.46
CA SER A 372 11.33 13.81 17.65
C SER A 372 10.35 13.19 18.65
N GLY A 373 9.79 12.01 18.37
CA GLY A 373 8.78 11.37 19.19
C GLY A 373 7.42 12.06 19.14
N ALA A 374 7.15 12.87 18.10
CA ALA A 374 5.90 13.63 17.97
C ALA A 374 4.77 12.83 17.31
N VAL A 375 5.04 11.63 16.79
CA VAL A 375 4.04 10.73 16.22
C VAL A 375 4.04 9.38 16.94
N GLU A 376 2.93 8.68 16.87
CA GLU A 376 2.76 7.35 17.46
C GLU A 376 3.36 6.28 16.53
N ARG A 377 4.01 5.26 17.13
CA ARG A 377 4.63 4.15 16.41
C ARG A 377 3.87 2.85 16.70
N GLU A 378 3.77 1.97 15.71
CA GLU A 378 3.12 0.66 15.82
C GLU A 378 4.12 -0.49 15.84
N PHE A 379 5.31 -0.28 15.31
CA PHE A 379 6.37 -1.28 15.23
C PHE A 379 7.74 -0.60 15.30
N THR A 380 8.79 -1.39 15.43
CA THR A 380 10.17 -0.90 15.59
C THR A 380 10.88 -0.74 14.24
N ASP A 381 11.97 0.02 14.23
CA ASP A 381 12.84 0.10 13.05
C ASP A 381 13.48 -1.27 12.73
N ASP A 382 13.74 -2.11 13.74
CA ASP A 382 14.29 -3.46 13.55
C ASP A 382 13.30 -4.37 12.82
N ASP A 383 11.98 -4.26 13.09
CA ASP A 383 10.94 -4.97 12.36
C ASP A 383 10.96 -4.60 10.88
N VAL A 384 11.11 -3.31 10.58
CA VAL A 384 11.16 -2.81 9.20
C VAL A 384 12.43 -3.25 8.48
N GLU A 385 13.59 -3.17 9.12
CA GLU A 385 14.86 -3.63 8.52
C GLU A 385 14.87 -5.16 8.31
N LEU A 386 14.26 -5.92 9.20
CA LEU A 386 14.05 -7.36 8.99
C LEU A 386 13.15 -7.63 7.77
N ALA A 387 12.03 -6.93 7.67
CA ALA A 387 11.07 -7.07 6.55
C ALA A 387 11.64 -6.59 5.21
N LYS A 388 12.64 -5.72 5.21
CA LYS A 388 13.39 -5.31 4.01
C LYS A 388 14.19 -6.47 3.42
N ALA A 389 14.73 -7.34 4.27
CA ALA A 389 15.63 -8.42 3.89
C ALA A 389 14.96 -9.80 3.80
N THR A 390 13.88 -10.03 4.55
CA THR A 390 13.28 -11.37 4.69
C THR A 390 11.79 -11.35 4.33
N PRO A 391 11.26 -12.40 3.70
CA PRO A 391 9.84 -12.53 3.40
C PRO A 391 9.02 -12.91 4.64
N PRO A 392 7.68 -12.71 4.63
CA PRO A 392 6.77 -13.27 5.63
C PRO A 392 6.97 -14.77 5.78
N PRO A 393 7.12 -15.29 7.03
CA PRO A 393 7.52 -16.68 7.25
C PRO A 393 6.41 -17.70 7.01
N ASP A 394 5.16 -17.27 6.98
CA ASP A 394 3.95 -18.10 7.02
C ASP A 394 3.11 -18.05 5.74
N THR A 395 3.65 -17.48 4.67
CA THR A 395 3.02 -17.41 3.36
C THR A 395 3.97 -17.89 2.24
N ARG A 396 3.43 -18.08 1.04
CA ARG A 396 4.23 -18.46 -0.14
C ARG A 396 5.28 -17.42 -0.53
N ALA A 397 5.19 -16.19 -0.02
CA ALA A 397 6.24 -15.20 -0.18
C ALA A 397 7.59 -15.70 0.32
N ARG A 398 7.61 -16.54 1.36
CA ARG A 398 8.80 -17.21 1.87
C ARG A 398 9.44 -18.11 0.81
N MET A 399 8.64 -18.92 0.13
CA MET A 399 9.13 -19.78 -0.95
C MET A 399 9.75 -18.96 -2.08
N ARG A 400 9.09 -17.88 -2.47
CA ARG A 400 9.55 -16.96 -3.53
C ARG A 400 10.85 -16.26 -3.15
N GLY A 401 10.93 -15.70 -1.95
CA GLY A 401 12.13 -15.00 -1.46
C GLY A 401 13.33 -15.91 -1.34
N GLU A 402 13.17 -17.10 -0.73
CA GLU A 402 14.24 -18.12 -0.63
C GLU A 402 14.69 -18.60 -2.00
N PHE A 403 13.77 -18.79 -2.94
CA PHE A 403 14.14 -19.14 -4.31
C PHE A 403 15.00 -18.06 -4.97
N ILE A 404 14.60 -16.78 -4.88
CA ILE A 404 15.35 -15.66 -5.46
C ILE A 404 16.78 -15.63 -4.89
N LYS A 405 16.92 -15.78 -3.58
CA LYS A 405 18.21 -15.83 -2.91
C LYS A 405 19.07 -16.98 -3.45
N LEU A 406 18.55 -18.20 -3.42
CA LEU A 406 19.25 -19.38 -3.93
C LEU A 406 19.60 -19.27 -5.43
N ALA A 407 18.70 -18.71 -6.24
CA ALA A 407 18.93 -18.53 -7.66
C ALA A 407 20.05 -17.52 -7.93
N ARG A 408 20.11 -16.42 -7.18
CA ARG A 408 21.19 -15.43 -7.26
C ARG A 408 22.53 -16.03 -6.85
N GLU A 409 22.59 -16.70 -5.71
CA GLU A 409 23.81 -17.38 -5.21
C GLU A 409 24.38 -18.39 -6.20
N ASN A 410 23.51 -19.00 -7.02
CA ASN A 410 23.89 -20.04 -7.98
C ASN A 410 23.87 -19.55 -9.44
N SER A 411 23.68 -18.25 -9.70
CA SER A 411 23.63 -17.67 -11.05
C SER A 411 22.61 -18.36 -11.97
N ILE A 412 21.45 -18.71 -11.42
CA ILE A 412 20.37 -19.39 -12.14
C ILE A 412 19.45 -18.34 -12.77
N GLN A 413 19.18 -18.46 -14.07
CA GLN A 413 18.16 -17.65 -14.73
C GLN A 413 16.76 -18.19 -14.43
N TYR A 414 15.82 -17.29 -14.12
CA TYR A 414 14.47 -17.64 -13.74
C TYR A 414 13.46 -16.59 -14.20
N ASP A 415 12.19 -17.01 -14.22
CA ASP A 415 11.01 -16.16 -14.38
C ASP A 415 10.05 -16.42 -13.22
N LEU A 416 9.47 -15.37 -12.67
CA LEU A 416 8.59 -15.39 -11.50
C LEU A 416 7.32 -14.60 -11.76
N ASP A 417 6.22 -15.16 -11.30
CA ASP A 417 5.00 -14.40 -11.01
C ASP A 417 4.52 -14.71 -9.58
N TRP A 418 3.37 -14.19 -9.19
CA TRP A 418 2.82 -14.37 -7.84
C TRP A 418 2.59 -15.83 -7.45
N SER A 419 2.27 -16.68 -8.41
CA SER A 419 1.86 -18.08 -8.20
C SER A 419 2.77 -19.11 -8.86
N ASN A 420 3.77 -18.68 -9.63
CA ASN A 420 4.64 -19.58 -10.36
C ASN A 420 6.11 -19.20 -10.24
N ILE A 421 6.94 -20.22 -10.06
CA ILE A 421 8.40 -20.15 -10.14
C ILE A 421 8.82 -20.97 -11.33
N ARG A 422 9.46 -20.37 -12.32
CA ARG A 422 9.91 -21.01 -13.57
C ARG A 422 11.42 -20.87 -13.73
N LEU A 423 12.02 -21.88 -14.29
CA LEU A 423 13.45 -21.85 -14.61
C LEU A 423 13.65 -21.46 -16.08
N GLY A 424 14.48 -20.45 -16.35
CA GLY A 424 14.63 -19.83 -17.66
C GLY A 424 14.82 -20.85 -18.78
N ASN A 425 15.93 -21.39 -19.08
CA ASN A 425 16.18 -22.21 -20.27
C ASN A 425 15.95 -23.73 -20.11
N LEU A 426 15.49 -24.22 -18.99
CA LEU A 426 15.20 -25.63 -18.75
C LEU A 426 13.69 -25.86 -18.82
N LEU A 427 13.26 -26.26 -20.00
CA LEU A 427 11.94 -26.65 -20.42
C LEU A 427 11.12 -27.36 -19.31
N ASN A 428 9.96 -26.78 -19.00
CA ASN A 428 8.87 -27.40 -18.24
C ASN A 428 9.10 -27.64 -16.74
N VAL A 429 10.14 -27.12 -16.13
CA VAL A 429 10.29 -27.21 -14.67
C VAL A 429 9.73 -25.94 -14.04
N ARG A 430 8.58 -26.09 -13.38
CA ARG A 430 7.91 -25.02 -12.65
C ARG A 430 7.41 -25.51 -11.29
N VAL A 431 7.44 -24.64 -10.31
CA VAL A 431 6.72 -24.82 -9.05
C VAL A 431 5.48 -23.94 -9.10
N ILE A 432 4.32 -24.54 -8.86
CA ILE A 432 3.04 -23.85 -8.78
C ILE A 432 2.73 -23.63 -7.31
N CYS A 433 2.55 -22.37 -6.93
CA CYS A 433 2.27 -21.91 -5.57
C CYS A 433 0.84 -21.35 -5.49
N ASN A 434 -0.18 -22.13 -5.83
CA ASN A 434 -1.57 -21.67 -5.85
C ASN A 434 -2.17 -21.47 -4.46
N ASN A 435 -1.60 -22.10 -3.42
CA ASN A 435 -2.01 -21.87 -2.06
C ASN A 435 -1.18 -20.71 -1.46
N PRO A 436 -1.77 -19.54 -1.19
CA PRO A 436 -1.01 -18.40 -0.68
C PRO A 436 -0.53 -18.57 0.77
N PHE A 437 -1.04 -19.57 1.51
CA PHE A 437 -0.63 -19.94 2.86
C PHE A 437 0.47 -21.04 2.89
N GLU A 438 0.92 -21.49 1.73
CA GLU A 438 1.99 -22.47 1.63
C GLU A 438 3.35 -21.78 1.85
N ASN A 439 4.21 -22.39 2.68
CA ASN A 439 5.53 -21.85 3.00
C ASN A 439 6.64 -22.93 2.98
N ASP A 440 6.43 -24.01 2.24
CA ASP A 440 7.35 -25.16 2.12
C ASP A 440 8.58 -24.81 1.27
N ILE A 441 9.62 -24.34 1.94
CA ILE A 441 10.89 -23.98 1.29
C ILE A 441 11.67 -25.21 0.73
N GLU A 442 11.39 -26.43 1.21
CA GLU A 442 12.09 -27.62 0.75
C GLU A 442 11.78 -27.92 -0.73
N LYS A 443 10.55 -27.66 -1.19
CA LYS A 443 10.17 -27.75 -2.60
C LYS A 443 11.07 -26.88 -3.50
N VAL A 444 11.42 -25.70 -3.03
CA VAL A 444 12.26 -24.75 -3.75
C VAL A 444 13.72 -25.17 -3.70
N ALA A 445 14.21 -25.63 -2.55
CA ALA A 445 15.56 -26.12 -2.39
C ALA A 445 15.81 -27.37 -3.26
N GLU A 446 14.84 -28.27 -3.37
CA GLU A 446 14.91 -29.45 -4.24
C GLU A 446 14.98 -29.05 -5.73
N LEU A 447 14.22 -28.03 -6.14
CA LEU A 447 14.27 -27.47 -7.48
C LEU A 447 15.69 -27.01 -7.82
N VAL A 448 16.32 -26.21 -6.95
CA VAL A 448 17.69 -25.69 -7.16
C VAL A 448 18.71 -26.81 -7.18
N ARG A 449 18.64 -27.81 -6.28
CA ARG A 449 19.52 -29.00 -6.29
C ARG A 449 19.42 -29.80 -7.60
N THR A 450 18.20 -29.90 -8.14
CA THR A 450 17.96 -30.62 -9.41
C THR A 450 18.66 -29.92 -10.58
N ILE A 451 18.66 -28.58 -10.60
CA ILE A 451 19.36 -27.80 -11.63
C ILE A 451 20.86 -27.97 -11.52
N GLN A 452 21.43 -27.88 -10.33
CA GLN A 452 22.86 -28.06 -10.11
C GLN A 452 23.33 -29.41 -10.61
N LYS A 453 22.59 -30.48 -10.30
CA LYS A 453 22.89 -31.83 -10.81
C LYS A 453 22.81 -31.92 -12.33
N THR A 454 21.85 -31.27 -12.97
CA THR A 454 21.65 -31.27 -14.42
C THR A 454 22.75 -30.48 -15.14
N ASN A 455 23.14 -29.32 -14.61
CA ASN A 455 24.24 -28.52 -15.15
C ASN A 455 25.61 -29.24 -15.04
N LEU A 456 25.88 -29.92 -13.92
CA LEU A 456 27.06 -30.73 -13.73
C LEU A 456 27.13 -31.86 -14.77
N ARG A 457 26.02 -32.53 -15.09
CA ARG A 457 25.94 -33.56 -16.12
C ARG A 457 26.20 -33.01 -17.54
N LYS A 458 25.65 -31.85 -17.89
CA LYS A 458 25.90 -31.19 -19.19
C LYS A 458 27.37 -30.78 -19.33
N THR A 459 27.98 -30.25 -18.28
CA THR A 459 29.39 -29.86 -18.26
C THR A 459 30.31 -31.07 -18.38
N SER A 460 29.96 -32.20 -17.79
CA SER A 460 30.72 -33.44 -17.94
C SER A 460 30.60 -34.05 -19.35
N LEU A 461 29.41 -33.97 -19.97
CA LEU A 461 29.18 -34.42 -21.36
C LEU A 461 29.87 -33.52 -22.39
N SER A 462 29.92 -32.20 -22.18
CA SER A 462 30.65 -31.30 -23.10
C SER A 462 32.16 -31.46 -23.00
N LYS A 463 32.72 -31.86 -21.86
CA LYS A 463 34.14 -32.22 -21.73
C LYS A 463 34.50 -33.56 -22.37
N LEU A 464 33.56 -34.49 -22.47
CA LEU A 464 33.72 -35.78 -23.16
C LEU A 464 33.68 -35.68 -24.70
N VAL A 465 32.99 -34.66 -25.24
CA VAL A 465 32.88 -34.44 -26.70
C VAL A 465 34.10 -33.68 -27.27
N ILE A 466 34.92 -33.03 -26.44
CA ILE A 466 36.14 -32.32 -26.86
C ILE A 466 37.38 -33.24 -26.88
N GLN A 467 37.26 -34.49 -26.44
CA GLN A 467 38.36 -35.48 -26.46
C GLN A 467 38.18 -36.63 -27.48
N SER A 468 37.28 -36.49 -28.46
CA SER A 468 37.12 -37.45 -29.58
C SER A 468 37.42 -36.69 -30.91
#